data_edf998f9f2d06ab206061cef632d98b5
#
_entry.id   edf998f9f2d06ab206061cef632d98b5
#
_cell.length_a   1.000
_cell.length_b   1.000
_cell.length_c   1.000
_cell.angle_alpha   90.00
_cell.angle_beta   90.00
_cell.angle_gamma   90.00
#
_symmetry.space_group_name_H-M   'P 1'
#
loop_
_entity.id
_entity.type
_entity.pdbx_description
1 polymer ?
#
loop_
_entity_poly.entity_id
_entity_poly.type
_entity_poly.pdbx_seq_one_letter_code
_entity_poly.pdbx_strand_id
1 'polypeptide(L)'
;MPKSGQPAQNTYFCNMNTSNAEIITHQWFAGKWKPRPADGHKGTFGHLLLIAGHEGMIGAAVLAARSALRSGVGKVTVHIPRCGRDVLQVAVPEAVLQVDESSESCWSSLIDLTGFTAVAVGPGLGTDGETAFALRTLLKALLERETAGTPLPLILDADALNLLATDYQLLSLVPPHSLLTPHLGEMRRLCRALDLPCEELADLQVAARMLSDSLQLNLLLKDHIPHLFIPEGRLLVAEGGGNSALAKAGSGDVLTGLIGGLAAQGYLPEEAAGLGVCLHREAGKIAEARHSAPATVASDLVDAVGQAFLHLLPPH
;
A
#
# COMPACT_ATOMS: atom_id res chain seq x y z
N MET A 1 26.93 -19.89 45.85
CA MET A 1 25.63 -19.68 45.16
C MET A 1 25.84 -18.71 44.02
N PRO A 2 25.74 -19.13 42.76
CA PRO A 2 25.86 -18.25 41.61
C PRO A 2 24.50 -17.59 41.35
N LYS A 3 24.49 -16.26 41.10
CA LYS A 3 23.34 -15.51 40.67
C LYS A 3 23.03 -15.84 39.24
N SER A 4 21.90 -16.44 39.05
CA SER A 4 21.28 -16.77 37.75
C SER A 4 20.69 -15.52 37.10
N GLY A 5 20.72 -15.49 35.76
CA GLY A 5 19.76 -14.77 34.92
C GLY A 5 20.25 -13.47 34.31
N GLN A 6 21.17 -13.53 33.36
CA GLN A 6 21.16 -12.59 32.27
C GLN A 6 20.18 -13.13 31.23
N PRO A 7 19.20 -12.30 30.72
CA PRO A 7 18.41 -12.68 29.58
C PRO A 7 19.33 -12.81 28.37
N ALA A 8 19.09 -13.82 27.54
CA ALA A 8 19.80 -14.04 26.28
C ALA A 8 19.71 -12.76 25.46
N GLN A 9 20.80 -12.02 25.35
CA GLN A 9 20.92 -10.90 24.43
C GLN A 9 20.74 -11.44 23.02
N ASN A 10 19.67 -10.98 22.43
CA ASN A 10 19.19 -11.33 21.11
C ASN A 10 20.29 -11.03 20.08
N THR A 11 20.86 -12.06 19.48
CA THR A 11 21.92 -12.01 18.46
C THR A 11 21.43 -11.46 17.10
N TYR A 12 20.23 -10.92 17.04
CA TYR A 12 19.64 -10.32 15.82
C TYR A 12 20.11 -8.89 15.52
N PHE A 13 20.86 -8.25 16.42
CA PHE A 13 21.28 -6.86 16.29
C PHE A 13 22.55 -6.63 15.46
N CYS A 14 23.05 -7.61 14.74
CA CYS A 14 24.29 -7.44 13.98
C CYS A 14 24.04 -7.46 12.48
N ASN A 15 24.12 -6.26 11.87
CA ASN A 15 24.25 -5.99 10.44
C ASN A 15 23.09 -6.48 9.56
N MET A 16 22.10 -5.62 9.29
CA MET A 16 21.37 -5.73 8.03
C MET A 16 22.38 -5.58 6.90
N ASN A 17 22.72 -6.69 6.29
CA ASN A 17 23.67 -6.73 5.18
C ASN A 17 22.95 -6.21 3.93
N THR A 18 22.94 -4.88 3.74
CA THR A 18 22.38 -4.23 2.53
C THR A 18 23.18 -4.55 1.28
N SER A 19 24.30 -5.30 1.41
CA SER A 19 25.13 -5.70 0.27
C SER A 19 24.42 -6.62 -0.73
N ASN A 20 23.30 -7.23 -0.35
CA ASN A 20 22.48 -8.10 -1.22
C ASN A 20 21.11 -7.45 -1.58
N ALA A 21 20.91 -6.15 -1.32
CA ALA A 21 19.69 -5.48 -1.69
C ALA A 21 19.59 -5.31 -3.22
N GLU A 22 18.47 -5.66 -3.79
CA GLU A 22 18.14 -5.33 -5.18
C GLU A 22 17.73 -3.85 -5.25
N ILE A 23 18.30 -3.10 -6.19
CA ILE A 23 18.01 -1.67 -6.34
C ILE A 23 16.89 -1.47 -7.36
N ILE A 24 15.84 -0.79 -6.93
CA ILE A 24 14.71 -0.41 -7.79
C ILE A 24 15.14 0.78 -8.65
N THR A 25 15.65 0.50 -9.85
CA THR A 25 16.12 1.47 -10.85
C THR A 25 15.10 1.66 -11.96
N HIS A 26 15.34 2.60 -12.87
CA HIS A 26 14.61 2.71 -14.14
C HIS A 26 14.71 1.41 -14.96
N GLN A 27 15.91 0.80 -15.05
CA GLN A 27 16.10 -0.48 -15.74
C GLN A 27 15.32 -1.63 -15.08
N TRP A 28 15.26 -1.64 -13.74
CA TRP A 28 14.43 -2.59 -13.00
C TRP A 28 12.95 -2.44 -13.36
N PHE A 29 12.45 -1.20 -13.39
CA PHE A 29 11.07 -0.91 -13.80
C PHE A 29 10.78 -1.44 -15.20
N ALA A 30 11.61 -1.09 -16.19
CA ALA A 30 11.44 -1.52 -17.59
C ALA A 30 11.48 -3.05 -17.73
N GLY A 31 12.32 -3.73 -16.95
CA GLY A 31 12.42 -5.20 -16.94
C GLY A 31 11.23 -5.92 -16.30
N LYS A 32 10.51 -5.25 -15.38
CA LYS A 32 9.33 -5.79 -14.70
C LYS A 32 8.01 -5.41 -15.40
N TRP A 33 8.03 -4.35 -16.22
CA TRP A 33 6.83 -3.88 -16.88
C TRP A 33 6.31 -4.89 -17.91
N LYS A 34 5.01 -5.21 -17.82
CA LYS A 34 4.31 -6.09 -18.77
C LYS A 34 3.66 -5.23 -19.86
N PRO A 35 4.05 -5.37 -21.16
CA PRO A 35 3.42 -4.63 -22.24
C PRO A 35 1.91 -4.90 -22.31
N ARG A 36 1.14 -3.87 -22.66
CA ARG A 36 -0.31 -4.01 -22.83
C ARG A 36 -0.59 -4.63 -24.21
N PRO A 37 -1.29 -5.78 -24.30
CA PRO A 37 -1.72 -6.34 -25.57
C PRO A 37 -2.72 -5.39 -26.24
N ALA A 38 -2.58 -5.21 -27.57
CA ALA A 38 -3.42 -4.30 -28.35
C ALA A 38 -4.90 -4.73 -28.39
N ASP A 39 -5.16 -6.03 -28.27
CA ASP A 39 -6.49 -6.64 -28.22
C ASP A 39 -7.05 -6.78 -26.79
N GLY A 40 -6.35 -6.22 -25.80
CA GLY A 40 -6.78 -6.26 -24.40
C GLY A 40 -8.07 -5.47 -24.17
N HIS A 41 -8.94 -5.98 -23.31
CA HIS A 41 -10.16 -5.30 -22.86
C HIS A 41 -10.08 -5.01 -21.34
N LYS A 42 -11.02 -4.21 -20.81
CA LYS A 42 -11.01 -3.82 -19.39
C LYS A 42 -10.89 -4.99 -18.40
N GLY A 43 -11.42 -6.16 -18.71
CA GLY A 43 -11.29 -7.38 -17.89
C GLY A 43 -9.87 -7.97 -17.89
N THR A 44 -9.10 -7.79 -18.99
CA THR A 44 -7.71 -8.25 -19.10
C THR A 44 -6.79 -7.53 -18.10
N PHE A 45 -7.10 -6.28 -17.78
CA PHE A 45 -6.28 -5.41 -16.94
C PHE A 45 -6.75 -5.34 -15.48
N GLY A 46 -7.55 -6.31 -15.07
CA GLY A 46 -7.93 -6.51 -13.67
C GLY A 46 -9.01 -5.58 -13.14
N HIS A 47 -9.41 -5.86 -11.91
CA HIS A 47 -10.46 -5.14 -11.20
C HIS A 47 -10.04 -4.93 -9.74
N LEU A 48 -9.67 -3.71 -9.39
CA LEU A 48 -9.34 -3.34 -8.01
C LEU A 48 -10.59 -3.07 -7.19
N LEU A 49 -10.67 -3.66 -5.99
CA LEU A 49 -11.53 -3.18 -4.90
C LEU A 49 -10.69 -2.25 -4.02
N LEU A 50 -11.09 -0.99 -3.93
CA LEU A 50 -10.52 0.00 -3.03
C LEU A 50 -11.51 0.28 -1.90
N ILE A 51 -11.14 0.00 -0.65
CA ILE A 51 -11.93 0.28 0.56
C ILE A 51 -11.29 1.48 1.24
N ALA A 52 -11.95 2.63 1.20
CA ALA A 52 -11.34 3.90 1.59
C ALA A 52 -12.39 4.95 1.95
N GLY A 53 -11.99 5.95 2.69
CA GLY A 53 -12.83 7.10 3.02
C GLY A 53 -13.66 6.92 4.28
N HIS A 54 -13.79 8.04 4.98
CA HIS A 54 -14.55 8.24 6.19
C HIS A 54 -15.08 9.67 6.17
N GLU A 55 -16.09 9.99 6.96
CA GLU A 55 -16.57 11.36 7.10
C GLU A 55 -15.39 12.31 7.42
N GLY A 56 -15.24 13.36 6.62
CA GLY A 56 -14.11 14.29 6.70
C GLY A 56 -12.83 13.84 5.98
N MET A 57 -12.72 12.58 5.50
CA MET A 57 -11.51 12.03 4.84
C MET A 57 -11.78 11.41 3.47
N ILE A 58 -12.88 11.75 2.82
CA ILE A 58 -13.23 11.25 1.47
C ILE A 58 -12.19 11.63 0.41
N GLY A 59 -11.46 12.72 0.61
CA GLY A 59 -10.38 13.13 -0.28
C GLY A 59 -9.28 12.09 -0.47
N ALA A 60 -8.97 11.29 0.56
CA ALA A 60 -8.02 10.19 0.47
C ALA A 60 -8.50 9.09 -0.51
N ALA A 61 -9.80 8.74 -0.45
CA ALA A 61 -10.42 7.80 -1.38
C ALA A 61 -10.39 8.33 -2.82
N VAL A 62 -10.61 9.63 -3.03
CA VAL A 62 -10.52 10.28 -4.35
C VAL A 62 -9.11 10.17 -4.92
N LEU A 63 -8.08 10.51 -4.13
CA LEU A 63 -6.68 10.45 -4.56
C LEU A 63 -6.26 9.02 -4.91
N ALA A 64 -6.60 8.05 -4.05
CA ALA A 64 -6.29 6.65 -4.27
C ALA A 64 -7.03 6.08 -5.50
N ALA A 65 -8.30 6.39 -5.68
CA ALA A 65 -9.07 5.93 -6.84
C ALA A 65 -8.54 6.51 -8.16
N ARG A 66 -8.26 7.83 -8.20
CA ARG A 66 -7.68 8.49 -9.39
C ARG A 66 -6.31 7.92 -9.74
N SER A 67 -5.44 7.71 -8.77
CA SER A 67 -4.12 7.15 -9.01
C SER A 67 -4.18 5.68 -9.43
N ALA A 68 -5.10 4.88 -8.88
CA ALA A 68 -5.35 3.52 -9.31
C ALA A 68 -5.75 3.48 -10.79
N LEU A 69 -6.69 4.30 -11.22
CA LEU A 69 -7.07 4.41 -12.63
C LEU A 69 -5.90 4.80 -13.54
N ARG A 70 -4.99 5.68 -13.04
CA ARG A 70 -3.78 6.07 -13.76
C ARG A 70 -2.72 4.97 -13.83
N SER A 71 -2.76 3.94 -12.99
CA SER A 71 -1.83 2.81 -13.02
C SER A 71 -2.02 1.88 -14.21
N GLY A 72 -3.14 2.01 -14.94
CA GLY A 72 -3.49 1.17 -16.07
C GLY A 72 -4.45 0.03 -15.76
N VAL A 73 -4.97 -0.08 -14.54
CA VAL A 73 -5.99 -1.08 -14.18
C VAL A 73 -7.26 -0.93 -15.04
N GLY A 74 -7.89 -2.04 -15.36
CA GLY A 74 -9.08 -2.04 -16.22
C GLY A 74 -10.35 -1.53 -15.55
N LYS A 75 -10.50 -1.74 -14.25
CA LYS A 75 -11.65 -1.32 -13.44
C LYS A 75 -11.23 -1.02 -12.02
N VAL A 76 -11.84 0.01 -11.43
CA VAL A 76 -11.75 0.31 -10.00
C VAL A 76 -13.16 0.37 -9.43
N THR A 77 -13.44 -0.40 -8.39
CA THR A 77 -14.61 -0.23 -7.55
C THR A 77 -14.15 0.35 -6.21
N VAL A 78 -14.76 1.45 -5.80
CA VAL A 78 -14.51 2.05 -4.50
C VAL A 78 -15.66 1.69 -3.57
N HIS A 79 -15.34 0.98 -2.48
CA HIS A 79 -16.25 0.81 -1.36
C HIS A 79 -16.11 1.98 -0.41
N ILE A 80 -17.23 2.69 -0.18
CA ILE A 80 -17.23 3.99 0.49
C ILE A 80 -18.49 4.18 1.35
N PRO A 81 -18.42 4.84 2.52
CA PRO A 81 -19.61 5.20 3.29
C PRO A 81 -20.50 6.19 2.51
N ARG A 82 -21.77 6.28 2.91
CA ARG A 82 -22.77 7.09 2.18
C ARG A 82 -22.36 8.54 1.99
N CYS A 83 -21.71 9.18 2.99
CA CYS A 83 -21.22 10.55 2.89
C CYS A 83 -20.26 10.80 1.71
N GLY A 84 -19.61 9.75 1.22
CA GLY A 84 -18.65 9.82 0.11
C GLY A 84 -19.26 9.67 -1.27
N ARG A 85 -20.51 9.22 -1.40
CA ARG A 85 -21.16 8.89 -2.68
C ARG A 85 -21.02 10.00 -3.72
N ASP A 86 -21.55 11.17 -3.42
CA ASP A 86 -21.63 12.28 -4.39
C ASP A 86 -20.24 12.84 -4.70
N VAL A 87 -19.37 12.89 -3.68
CA VAL A 87 -18.00 13.36 -3.86
C VAL A 87 -17.24 12.47 -4.85
N LEU A 88 -17.29 11.14 -4.67
CA LEU A 88 -16.61 10.20 -5.56
C LEU A 88 -17.23 10.20 -6.97
N GLN A 89 -18.57 10.24 -7.06
CA GLN A 89 -19.26 10.24 -8.35
C GLN A 89 -18.90 11.45 -9.20
N VAL A 90 -18.66 12.59 -8.58
CA VAL A 90 -18.25 13.84 -9.25
C VAL A 90 -16.73 13.84 -9.53
N ALA A 91 -15.92 13.47 -8.53
CA ALA A 91 -14.47 13.61 -8.61
C ALA A 91 -13.79 12.49 -9.41
N VAL A 92 -14.40 11.28 -9.50
CA VAL A 92 -13.84 10.10 -10.15
C VAL A 92 -14.93 9.35 -10.93
N PRO A 93 -15.47 9.95 -12.00
CA PRO A 93 -16.60 9.36 -12.75
C PRO A 93 -16.29 8.01 -13.41
N GLU A 94 -15.02 7.67 -13.58
CA GLU A 94 -14.56 6.39 -14.13
C GLU A 94 -14.63 5.24 -13.10
N ALA A 95 -14.71 5.53 -11.80
CA ALA A 95 -14.81 4.52 -10.77
C ALA A 95 -16.25 4.02 -10.59
N VAL A 96 -16.38 2.72 -10.35
CA VAL A 96 -17.65 2.15 -9.88
C VAL A 96 -17.75 2.35 -8.37
N LEU A 97 -18.91 2.76 -7.87
CA LEU A 97 -19.13 2.89 -6.43
C LEU A 97 -19.89 1.69 -5.88
N GLN A 98 -19.40 1.18 -4.77
CA GLN A 98 -20.11 0.28 -3.88
C GLN A 98 -20.32 1.03 -2.54
N VAL A 99 -21.51 1.60 -2.40
CA VAL A 99 -21.83 2.42 -1.23
C VAL A 99 -22.17 1.51 -0.05
N ASP A 100 -21.58 1.79 1.12
CA ASP A 100 -21.98 1.15 2.38
C ASP A 100 -23.31 1.72 2.84
N GLU A 101 -24.40 1.04 2.54
CA GLU A 101 -25.76 1.48 2.90
C GLU A 101 -26.06 1.34 4.41
N SER A 102 -25.22 0.64 5.17
CA SER A 102 -25.37 0.46 6.61
C SER A 102 -24.79 1.59 7.44
N SER A 103 -23.89 2.41 6.87
CA SER A 103 -23.27 3.52 7.59
C SER A 103 -23.22 4.80 6.77
N GLU A 104 -23.46 5.94 7.44
CA GLU A 104 -23.29 7.27 6.85
C GLU A 104 -21.83 7.67 6.80
N SER A 105 -21.05 7.38 7.85
CA SER A 105 -19.75 8.02 8.10
C SER A 105 -18.54 7.12 7.92
N CYS A 106 -18.67 5.80 8.10
CA CYS A 106 -17.55 4.85 8.13
C CYS A 106 -17.88 3.54 7.39
N TRP A 107 -16.88 2.72 7.16
CA TRP A 107 -17.06 1.36 6.65
C TRP A 107 -17.57 0.43 7.74
N SER A 108 -18.67 -0.26 7.48
CA SER A 108 -19.32 -1.16 8.45
C SER A 108 -19.86 -2.46 7.85
N SER A 109 -20.00 -2.54 6.53
CA SER A 109 -20.64 -3.66 5.85
C SER A 109 -19.69 -4.75 5.39
N LEU A 110 -20.23 -5.94 5.18
CA LEU A 110 -19.52 -7.04 4.52
C LEU A 110 -19.45 -6.79 3.01
N ILE A 111 -18.36 -7.25 2.39
CA ILE A 111 -18.12 -7.06 0.96
C ILE A 111 -18.03 -8.42 0.28
N ASP A 112 -18.78 -8.61 -0.80
CA ASP A 112 -18.59 -9.74 -1.71
C ASP A 112 -17.32 -9.50 -2.54
N LEU A 113 -16.36 -10.40 -2.43
CA LEU A 113 -15.07 -10.34 -3.11
C LEU A 113 -15.10 -10.93 -4.53
N THR A 114 -16.27 -11.36 -5.01
CA THR A 114 -16.39 -11.98 -6.33
C THR A 114 -16.07 -10.99 -7.46
N GLY A 115 -15.21 -11.43 -8.38
CA GLY A 115 -14.85 -10.66 -9.59
C GLY A 115 -13.78 -9.59 -9.38
N PHE A 116 -13.26 -9.41 -8.17
CA PHE A 116 -12.08 -8.59 -7.92
C PHE A 116 -10.80 -9.40 -8.11
N THR A 117 -9.72 -8.73 -8.52
CA THR A 117 -8.39 -9.32 -8.74
C THR A 117 -7.35 -8.80 -7.76
N ALA A 118 -7.64 -7.75 -6.99
CA ALA A 118 -6.87 -7.28 -5.84
C ALA A 118 -7.75 -6.42 -4.93
N VAL A 119 -7.33 -6.27 -3.67
CA VAL A 119 -7.97 -5.42 -2.66
C VAL A 119 -6.94 -4.45 -2.08
N ALA A 120 -7.29 -3.17 -1.99
CA ALA A 120 -6.51 -2.17 -1.26
C ALA A 120 -7.40 -1.51 -0.19
N VAL A 121 -6.89 -1.39 1.04
CA VAL A 121 -7.66 -0.92 2.20
C VAL A 121 -6.84 0.11 2.97
N GLY A 122 -7.47 1.21 3.36
CA GLY A 122 -6.90 2.07 4.39
C GLY A 122 -6.91 3.58 4.16
N PRO A 123 -6.76 4.11 2.93
CA PRO A 123 -6.75 5.56 2.71
C PRO A 123 -7.95 6.26 3.33
N GLY A 124 -7.71 7.07 4.40
CA GLY A 124 -8.75 7.82 5.09
C GLY A 124 -9.92 7.00 5.62
N LEU A 125 -9.66 5.77 6.06
CA LEU A 125 -10.69 4.80 6.44
C LEU A 125 -11.32 5.08 7.81
N GLY A 126 -10.62 5.81 8.68
CA GLY A 126 -10.97 5.94 10.09
C GLY A 126 -10.62 4.69 10.91
N THR A 127 -10.77 4.81 12.22
CA THR A 127 -10.42 3.73 13.17
C THR A 127 -11.58 3.40 14.11
N ASP A 128 -12.81 3.57 13.66
CA ASP A 128 -14.02 3.27 14.40
C ASP A 128 -14.17 1.78 14.70
N GLY A 129 -14.90 1.44 15.75
CA GLY A 129 -15.15 0.05 16.13
C GLY A 129 -15.88 -0.76 15.04
N GLU A 130 -16.77 -0.12 14.28
CA GLU A 130 -17.45 -0.75 13.14
C GLU A 130 -16.47 -1.05 12.02
N THR A 131 -15.58 -0.11 11.70
CA THR A 131 -14.51 -0.28 10.71
C THR A 131 -13.52 -1.38 11.14
N ALA A 132 -13.16 -1.44 12.43
CA ALA A 132 -12.31 -2.51 12.97
C ALA A 132 -12.98 -3.89 12.82
N PHE A 133 -14.28 -3.99 13.08
CA PHE A 133 -15.04 -5.23 12.90
C PHE A 133 -15.13 -5.64 11.43
N ALA A 134 -15.40 -4.69 10.54
CA ALA A 134 -15.48 -4.94 9.11
C ALA A 134 -14.11 -5.39 8.54
N LEU A 135 -13.00 -4.74 8.96
CA LEU A 135 -11.65 -5.15 8.59
C LEU A 135 -11.34 -6.57 9.07
N ARG A 136 -11.65 -6.91 10.34
CA ARG A 136 -11.47 -8.27 10.86
C ARG A 136 -12.20 -9.30 10.01
N THR A 137 -13.43 -8.99 9.60
CA THR A 137 -14.25 -9.90 8.79
C THR A 137 -13.69 -10.06 7.38
N LEU A 138 -13.23 -8.96 6.76
CA LEU A 138 -12.56 -8.99 5.47
C LEU A 138 -11.28 -9.86 5.52
N LEU A 139 -10.43 -9.65 6.53
CA LEU A 139 -9.19 -10.41 6.68
C LEU A 139 -9.46 -11.92 6.82
N LYS A 140 -10.48 -12.32 7.59
CA LYS A 140 -10.89 -13.72 7.68
C LYS A 140 -11.32 -14.29 6.33
N ALA A 141 -12.17 -13.57 5.59
CA ALA A 141 -12.62 -14.01 4.27
C ALA A 141 -11.46 -14.14 3.26
N LEU A 142 -10.48 -13.24 3.31
CA LEU A 142 -9.29 -13.30 2.48
C LEU A 142 -8.37 -14.47 2.88
N LEU A 143 -8.20 -14.74 4.17
CA LEU A 143 -7.41 -15.87 4.66
C LEU A 143 -8.08 -17.23 4.31
N GLU A 144 -9.41 -17.30 4.33
CA GLU A 144 -10.16 -18.46 3.85
C GLU A 144 -9.94 -18.70 2.36
N ARG A 145 -9.92 -17.65 1.54
CA ARG A 145 -9.60 -17.74 0.10
C ARG A 145 -8.17 -18.22 -0.14
N GLU A 146 -7.20 -17.72 0.63
CA GLU A 146 -5.81 -18.18 0.60
C GLU A 146 -5.75 -19.69 0.86
N THR A 147 -6.39 -20.15 1.92
CA THR A 147 -6.45 -21.56 2.30
C THR A 147 -7.15 -22.42 1.23
N ALA A 148 -8.14 -21.87 0.53
CA ALA A 148 -8.84 -22.54 -0.57
C ALA A 148 -8.06 -22.52 -1.91
N GLY A 149 -6.86 -21.94 -1.94
CA GLY A 149 -6.03 -21.86 -3.15
C GLY A 149 -6.52 -20.84 -4.19
N THR A 150 -7.30 -19.86 -3.76
CA THR A 150 -7.79 -18.75 -4.59
C THR A 150 -7.40 -17.40 -4.00
N PRO A 151 -6.08 -17.16 -3.76
CA PRO A 151 -5.60 -15.95 -3.11
C PRO A 151 -6.02 -14.69 -3.85
N LEU A 152 -6.16 -13.61 -3.10
CA LEU A 152 -6.47 -12.29 -3.62
C LEU A 152 -5.44 -11.30 -3.05
N PRO A 153 -4.58 -10.69 -3.88
CA PRO A 153 -3.59 -9.72 -3.41
C PRO A 153 -4.22 -8.64 -2.54
N LEU A 154 -3.66 -8.43 -1.35
CA LEU A 154 -4.13 -7.46 -0.36
C LEU A 154 -3.05 -6.42 -0.10
N ILE A 155 -3.45 -5.14 -0.16
CA ILE A 155 -2.63 -3.99 0.21
C ILE A 155 -3.28 -3.30 1.41
N LEU A 156 -2.51 -3.11 2.49
CA LEU A 156 -2.94 -2.43 3.71
C LEU A 156 -2.08 -1.18 3.93
N ASP A 157 -2.72 -0.03 4.04
CA ASP A 157 -2.07 1.27 4.27
C ASP A 157 -2.83 2.11 5.30
N ALA A 158 -2.25 3.18 5.74
CA ALA A 158 -2.88 4.24 6.53
C ALA A 158 -3.70 3.70 7.73
N ASP A 159 -5.01 3.99 7.77
CA ASP A 159 -5.85 3.59 8.92
C ASP A 159 -6.04 2.07 9.05
N ALA A 160 -5.90 1.30 7.98
CA ALA A 160 -5.86 -0.15 8.13
C ALA A 160 -4.66 -0.60 8.98
N LEU A 161 -3.49 0.03 8.82
CA LEU A 161 -2.31 -0.23 9.66
C LEU A 161 -2.50 0.28 11.09
N ASN A 162 -3.19 1.41 11.27
CA ASN A 162 -3.54 1.92 12.59
C ASN A 162 -4.47 0.96 13.35
N LEU A 163 -5.44 0.36 12.65
CA LEU A 163 -6.31 -0.68 13.22
C LEU A 163 -5.53 -1.94 13.59
N LEU A 164 -4.58 -2.39 12.75
CA LEU A 164 -3.68 -3.51 13.09
C LEU A 164 -2.84 -3.20 14.35
N ALA A 165 -2.41 -1.95 14.52
CA ALA A 165 -1.66 -1.53 15.69
C ALA A 165 -2.55 -1.41 16.95
N THR A 166 -3.83 -1.11 16.80
CA THR A 166 -4.77 -1.05 17.94
C THR A 166 -5.16 -2.45 18.42
N ASP A 167 -5.29 -3.39 17.50
CA ASP A 167 -5.57 -4.79 17.78
C ASP A 167 -4.58 -5.68 17.01
N TYR A 168 -3.41 -5.90 17.60
CA TYR A 168 -2.34 -6.68 16.97
C TYR A 168 -2.72 -8.13 16.66
N GLN A 169 -3.78 -8.67 17.25
CA GLN A 169 -4.29 -10.00 16.91
C GLN A 169 -4.79 -10.06 15.46
N LEU A 170 -5.18 -8.92 14.86
CA LEU A 170 -5.53 -8.83 13.45
C LEU A 170 -4.36 -9.19 12.53
N LEU A 171 -3.11 -9.02 12.96
CA LEU A 171 -1.94 -9.41 12.17
C LEU A 171 -1.93 -10.89 11.81
N SER A 172 -2.41 -11.75 12.72
CA SER A 172 -2.50 -13.20 12.46
C SER A 172 -3.58 -13.58 11.44
N LEU A 173 -4.46 -12.65 11.10
CA LEU A 173 -5.51 -12.82 10.09
C LEU A 173 -5.10 -12.26 8.72
N VAL A 174 -3.99 -11.53 8.65
CA VAL A 174 -3.50 -11.00 7.37
C VAL A 174 -2.96 -12.17 6.54
N PRO A 175 -3.48 -12.39 5.33
CA PRO A 175 -2.99 -13.47 4.47
C PRO A 175 -1.49 -13.34 4.16
N PRO A 176 -0.75 -14.46 4.03
CA PRO A 176 0.63 -14.43 3.55
C PRO A 176 0.77 -13.67 2.24
N HIS A 177 1.94 -13.09 2.01
CA HIS A 177 2.28 -12.29 0.84
C HIS A 177 1.46 -11.00 0.67
N SER A 178 0.56 -10.64 1.60
CA SER A 178 -0.04 -9.32 1.64
C SER A 178 1.02 -8.22 1.75
N LEU A 179 0.72 -7.03 1.24
CA LEU A 179 1.61 -5.89 1.29
C LEU A 179 1.13 -4.87 2.33
N LEU A 180 1.98 -4.57 3.29
CA LEU A 180 1.82 -3.47 4.24
C LEU A 180 2.71 -2.31 3.81
N THR A 181 2.20 -1.08 3.86
CA THR A 181 2.95 0.10 3.40
C THR A 181 3.10 1.18 4.49
N PRO A 182 3.65 0.85 5.68
CA PRO A 182 3.76 1.81 6.76
C PRO A 182 4.75 2.93 6.46
N HIS A 183 4.39 4.18 6.79
CA HIS A 183 5.39 5.22 7.03
C HIS A 183 6.01 5.05 8.43
N LEU A 184 7.08 5.79 8.75
CA LEU A 184 7.80 5.61 10.03
C LEU A 184 6.89 5.72 11.26
N GLY A 185 5.89 6.61 11.23
CA GLY A 185 4.95 6.78 12.34
C GLY A 185 4.00 5.58 12.52
N GLU A 186 3.51 4.99 11.43
CA GLU A 186 2.68 3.78 11.43
C GLU A 186 3.51 2.58 11.89
N MET A 187 4.74 2.45 11.38
CA MET A 187 5.65 1.40 11.80
C MET A 187 5.95 1.47 13.30
N ARG A 188 6.19 2.67 13.85
CA ARG A 188 6.37 2.85 15.32
C ARG A 188 5.14 2.40 16.10
N ARG A 189 3.93 2.68 15.62
CA ARG A 189 2.68 2.22 16.28
C ARG A 189 2.58 0.70 16.28
N LEU A 190 2.88 0.04 15.16
CA LEU A 190 2.92 -1.42 15.07
C LEU A 190 3.98 -2.02 16.00
N CYS A 191 5.18 -1.45 16.02
CA CYS A 191 6.25 -1.90 16.92
C CYS A 191 5.85 -1.80 18.40
N ARG A 192 5.26 -0.68 18.82
CA ARG A 192 4.78 -0.50 20.20
C ARG A 192 3.69 -1.50 20.57
N ALA A 193 2.76 -1.78 19.67
CA ALA A 193 1.71 -2.79 19.89
C ALA A 193 2.27 -4.20 20.06
N LEU A 194 3.45 -4.48 19.50
CA LEU A 194 4.13 -5.77 19.54
C LEU A 194 5.28 -5.81 20.57
N ASP A 195 5.45 -4.76 21.36
CA ASP A 195 6.54 -4.61 22.31
C ASP A 195 7.94 -4.74 21.67
N LEU A 196 8.10 -4.20 20.47
CA LEU A 196 9.36 -4.18 19.72
C LEU A 196 10.06 -2.81 19.84
N PRO A 197 11.41 -2.76 19.82
CA PRO A 197 12.15 -1.50 19.75
C PRO A 197 11.71 -0.64 18.53
N CYS A 198 11.62 0.69 18.72
CA CYS A 198 11.10 1.57 17.68
C CYS A 198 11.63 3.02 17.73
N GLU A 199 12.68 3.27 18.49
CA GLU A 199 13.18 4.65 18.67
C GLU A 199 13.97 5.10 17.42
N GLU A 200 14.92 4.29 16.97
CA GLU A 200 15.78 4.59 15.84
C GLU A 200 15.22 4.01 14.53
N LEU A 201 15.66 4.56 13.39
CA LEU A 201 15.30 4.02 12.07
C LEU A 201 15.76 2.57 11.90
N ALA A 202 16.93 2.24 12.43
CA ALA A 202 17.46 0.87 12.40
C ALA A 202 16.55 -0.12 13.13
N ASP A 203 15.95 0.27 14.27
CA ASP A 203 14.98 -0.57 14.99
C ASP A 203 13.76 -0.87 14.12
N LEU A 204 13.23 0.16 13.44
CA LEU A 204 12.07 0.01 12.55
C LEU A 204 12.37 -0.91 11.35
N GLN A 205 13.59 -0.83 10.81
CA GLN A 205 14.01 -1.71 9.71
C GLN A 205 14.18 -3.15 10.18
N VAL A 206 14.74 -3.37 11.39
CA VAL A 206 14.84 -4.70 12.00
C VAL A 206 13.45 -5.28 12.25
N ALA A 207 12.55 -4.50 12.83
CA ALA A 207 11.18 -4.93 13.08
C ALA A 207 10.44 -5.24 11.76
N ALA A 208 10.63 -4.43 10.72
CA ALA A 208 10.06 -4.68 9.40
C ALA A 208 10.54 -6.01 8.81
N ARG A 209 11.85 -6.32 8.93
CA ARG A 209 12.42 -7.60 8.51
C ARG A 209 11.82 -8.76 9.32
N MET A 210 11.76 -8.62 10.65
CA MET A 210 11.18 -9.64 11.52
C MET A 210 9.72 -9.94 11.17
N LEU A 211 8.90 -8.91 10.97
CA LEU A 211 7.50 -9.07 10.58
C LEU A 211 7.35 -9.70 9.20
N SER A 212 8.18 -9.26 8.24
CA SER A 212 8.19 -9.82 6.89
C SER A 212 8.47 -11.33 6.92
N ASP A 213 9.52 -11.75 7.61
CA ASP A 213 9.95 -13.17 7.63
C ASP A 213 9.00 -14.03 8.49
N SER A 214 8.56 -13.53 9.67
CA SER A 214 7.75 -14.33 10.59
C SER A 214 6.29 -14.49 10.16
N LEU A 215 5.72 -13.47 9.51
CA LEU A 215 4.33 -13.48 9.05
C LEU A 215 4.20 -13.69 7.54
N GLN A 216 5.33 -13.88 6.85
CA GLN A 216 5.38 -14.03 5.38
C GLN A 216 4.71 -12.86 4.64
N LEU A 217 4.94 -11.62 5.12
CA LEU A 217 4.36 -10.40 4.58
C LEU A 217 5.38 -9.60 3.78
N ASN A 218 4.91 -8.93 2.72
CA ASN A 218 5.67 -7.85 2.08
C ASN A 218 5.48 -6.57 2.89
N LEU A 219 6.55 -5.84 3.20
CA LEU A 219 6.48 -4.64 4.01
C LEU A 219 7.28 -3.52 3.36
N LEU A 220 6.57 -2.53 2.80
CA LEU A 220 7.15 -1.33 2.22
C LEU A 220 7.26 -0.25 3.30
N LEU A 221 8.43 -0.11 3.92
CA LEU A 221 8.71 0.97 4.86
C LEU A 221 8.93 2.28 4.09
N LYS A 222 7.94 3.18 4.20
CA LYS A 222 7.95 4.49 3.53
C LYS A 222 8.82 5.47 4.34
N ASP A 223 9.99 5.75 3.82
CA ASP A 223 10.91 6.79 4.29
C ASP A 223 11.39 7.60 3.07
N HIS A 224 12.32 8.54 3.28
CA HIS A 224 12.95 9.29 2.18
C HIS A 224 13.59 8.36 1.13
N ILE A 225 14.07 7.19 1.53
CA ILE A 225 14.45 6.07 0.66
C ILE A 225 13.57 4.86 1.03
N PRO A 226 12.54 4.53 0.24
CA PRO A 226 11.70 3.37 0.54
C PRO A 226 12.45 2.06 0.51
N HIS A 227 12.19 1.21 1.52
CA HIS A 227 12.73 -0.14 1.67
C HIS A 227 11.59 -1.15 1.65
N LEU A 228 11.63 -2.09 0.72
CA LEU A 228 10.66 -3.17 0.61
C LEU A 228 11.27 -4.46 1.14
N PHE A 229 10.84 -4.86 2.31
CA PHE A 229 11.17 -6.13 2.94
C PHE A 229 10.22 -7.20 2.39
N ILE A 230 10.81 -8.26 1.85
CA ILE A 230 10.12 -9.40 1.26
C ILE A 230 10.55 -10.63 2.07
N PRO A 231 9.66 -11.62 2.28
CA PRO A 231 10.02 -12.85 2.98
C PRO A 231 11.31 -13.50 2.48
N GLU A 232 11.89 -14.38 3.29
CA GLU A 232 13.13 -15.11 2.99
C GLU A 232 14.38 -14.20 2.87
N GLY A 233 14.39 -13.10 3.63
CA GLY A 233 15.54 -12.21 3.68
C GLY A 233 15.72 -11.29 2.46
N ARG A 234 14.81 -11.30 1.48
CA ARG A 234 14.91 -10.45 0.28
C ARG A 234 14.64 -8.98 0.64
N LEU A 235 15.35 -8.07 -0.02
CA LEU A 235 15.23 -6.63 0.18
C LEU A 235 15.34 -5.89 -1.15
N LEU A 236 14.38 -5.03 -1.44
CA LEU A 236 14.46 -4.05 -2.53
C LEU A 236 14.56 -2.64 -1.93
N VAL A 237 15.42 -1.81 -2.51
CA VAL A 237 15.65 -0.43 -2.08
C VAL A 237 15.48 0.53 -3.25
N ALA A 238 14.74 1.61 -3.07
CA ALA A 238 14.58 2.59 -4.13
C ALA A 238 15.90 3.31 -4.42
N GLU A 239 16.25 3.47 -5.71
CA GLU A 239 17.44 4.19 -6.16
C GLU A 239 17.37 5.69 -5.81
N GLY A 240 18.48 6.25 -5.38
CA GLY A 240 18.66 7.69 -5.19
C GLY A 240 18.06 8.25 -3.91
N GLY A 241 18.14 9.57 -3.74
CA GLY A 241 17.70 10.29 -2.55
C GLY A 241 16.18 10.48 -2.46
N GLY A 242 15.71 11.04 -1.33
CA GLY A 242 14.33 11.44 -1.13
C GLY A 242 13.93 12.61 -2.03
N ASN A 243 12.62 12.82 -2.15
CA ASN A 243 12.02 13.98 -2.79
C ASN A 243 11.06 14.66 -1.80
N SER A 244 11.39 15.90 -1.37
CA SER A 244 10.57 16.64 -0.41
C SER A 244 9.19 17.03 -0.95
N ALA A 245 8.97 17.06 -2.26
CA ALA A 245 7.67 17.27 -2.87
C ALA A 245 6.68 16.13 -2.54
N LEU A 246 7.20 14.94 -2.21
CA LEU A 246 6.39 13.80 -1.77
C LEU A 246 6.01 13.86 -0.28
N ALA A 247 6.61 14.75 0.50
CA ALA A 247 6.33 14.91 1.94
C ALA A 247 5.08 15.78 2.16
N LYS A 248 3.97 15.40 1.58
CA LYS A 248 2.66 16.07 1.62
C LYS A 248 1.54 15.09 1.98
N ALA A 249 0.51 15.61 2.66
CA ALA A 249 -0.71 14.82 2.91
C ALA A 249 -1.31 14.34 1.57
N GLY A 250 -1.78 13.10 1.55
CA GLY A 250 -2.36 12.46 0.37
C GLY A 250 -1.35 11.78 -0.56
N SER A 251 -0.04 12.03 -0.41
CA SER A 251 0.99 11.37 -1.23
C SER A 251 1.01 9.85 -1.04
N GLY A 252 0.80 9.37 0.20
CA GLY A 252 0.63 7.95 0.52
C GLY A 252 -0.60 7.35 -0.16
N ASP A 253 -1.73 8.06 -0.15
CA ASP A 253 -2.97 7.60 -0.79
C ASP A 253 -2.78 7.39 -2.29
N VAL A 254 -2.03 8.30 -2.94
CA VAL A 254 -1.64 8.15 -4.37
C VAL A 254 -0.80 6.89 -4.57
N LEU A 255 0.18 6.63 -3.71
CA LEU A 255 1.01 5.43 -3.79
C LEU A 255 0.18 4.15 -3.62
N THR A 256 -0.73 4.13 -2.64
CA THR A 256 -1.62 2.99 -2.39
C THR A 256 -2.51 2.69 -3.60
N GLY A 257 -3.06 3.71 -4.24
CA GLY A 257 -3.84 3.53 -5.45
C GLY A 257 -3.01 2.98 -6.62
N LEU A 258 -1.79 3.50 -6.84
CA LEU A 258 -0.88 2.97 -7.86
C LEU A 258 -0.56 1.50 -7.63
N ILE A 259 -0.16 1.13 -6.42
CA ILE A 259 0.19 -0.26 -6.05
C ILE A 259 -1.02 -1.17 -6.19
N GLY A 260 -2.19 -0.77 -5.65
CA GLY A 260 -3.43 -1.54 -5.76
C GLY A 260 -3.83 -1.81 -7.20
N GLY A 261 -3.76 -0.79 -8.04
CA GLY A 261 -4.08 -0.93 -9.46
C GLY A 261 -3.07 -1.79 -10.25
N LEU A 262 -1.79 -1.79 -9.86
CA LEU A 262 -0.78 -2.70 -10.42
C LEU A 262 -1.00 -4.14 -9.95
N ALA A 263 -1.25 -4.36 -8.67
CA ALA A 263 -1.57 -5.69 -8.14
C ALA A 263 -2.82 -6.28 -8.81
N ALA A 264 -3.85 -5.46 -9.06
CA ALA A 264 -5.04 -5.88 -9.77
C ALA A 264 -4.77 -6.32 -11.23
N GLN A 265 -3.73 -5.81 -11.87
CA GLN A 265 -3.28 -6.22 -13.20
C GLN A 265 -2.47 -7.53 -13.20
N GLY A 266 -2.31 -8.20 -12.06
CA GLY A 266 -1.62 -9.47 -11.93
C GLY A 266 -0.11 -9.35 -11.73
N TYR A 267 0.39 -8.19 -11.27
CA TYR A 267 1.74 -8.10 -10.70
C TYR A 267 1.73 -8.72 -9.29
N LEU A 268 2.81 -9.40 -8.94
CA LEU A 268 2.99 -9.85 -7.56
C LEU A 268 3.03 -8.65 -6.61
N PRO A 269 2.61 -8.77 -5.34
CA PRO A 269 2.56 -7.64 -4.43
C PRO A 269 3.90 -6.88 -4.30
N GLU A 270 5.03 -7.58 -4.27
CA GLU A 270 6.35 -6.97 -4.25
C GLU A 270 6.73 -6.29 -5.58
N GLU A 271 6.30 -6.81 -6.72
CA GLU A 271 6.50 -6.17 -8.01
C GLU A 271 5.63 -4.91 -8.12
N ALA A 272 4.36 -5.01 -7.70
CA ALA A 272 3.44 -3.87 -7.67
C ALA A 272 3.95 -2.75 -6.76
N ALA A 273 4.54 -3.10 -5.59
CA ALA A 273 5.17 -2.14 -4.69
C ALA A 273 6.36 -1.44 -5.36
N GLY A 274 7.29 -2.18 -5.95
CA GLY A 274 8.47 -1.61 -6.62
C GLY A 274 8.11 -0.72 -7.82
N LEU A 275 7.20 -1.18 -8.68
CA LEU A 275 6.69 -0.41 -9.82
C LEU A 275 5.94 0.84 -9.36
N GLY A 276 5.09 0.71 -8.33
CA GLY A 276 4.37 1.83 -7.72
C GLY A 276 5.31 2.89 -7.14
N VAL A 277 6.37 2.47 -6.45
CA VAL A 277 7.42 3.38 -5.93
C VAL A 277 8.13 4.12 -7.08
N CYS A 278 8.50 3.45 -8.17
CA CYS A 278 9.09 4.09 -9.34
C CYS A 278 8.17 5.17 -9.93
N LEU A 279 6.91 4.80 -10.22
CA LEU A 279 5.93 5.74 -10.78
C LEU A 279 5.68 6.93 -9.87
N HIS A 280 5.49 6.69 -8.57
CA HIS A 280 5.23 7.72 -7.58
C HIS A 280 6.41 8.71 -7.45
N ARG A 281 7.64 8.19 -7.40
CA ARG A 281 8.85 9.02 -7.32
C ARG A 281 9.07 9.84 -8.58
N GLU A 282 8.87 9.23 -9.75
CA GLU A 282 9.02 9.95 -11.02
C GLU A 282 7.91 11.00 -11.21
N ALA A 283 6.66 10.67 -10.86
CA ALA A 283 5.58 11.65 -10.82
C ALA A 283 5.88 12.81 -9.86
N GLY A 284 6.48 12.53 -8.71
CA GLY A 284 6.96 13.55 -7.76
C GLY A 284 7.99 14.51 -8.36
N LYS A 285 8.99 14.00 -9.10
CA LYS A 285 9.99 14.85 -9.79
C LYS A 285 9.34 15.73 -10.86
N ILE A 286 8.40 15.17 -11.63
CA ILE A 286 7.68 15.90 -12.68
C ILE A 286 6.80 17.00 -12.07
N ALA A 287 6.06 16.69 -11.00
CA ALA A 287 5.23 17.65 -10.29
C ALA A 287 6.07 18.77 -9.65
N GLU A 288 7.18 18.43 -9.01
CA GLU A 288 8.13 19.40 -8.45
C GLU A 288 8.70 20.35 -9.52
N ALA A 289 9.06 19.83 -10.69
CA ALA A 289 9.56 20.64 -11.80
C ALA A 289 8.51 21.62 -12.35
N ARG A 290 7.21 21.30 -12.21
CA ARG A 290 6.10 22.16 -12.65
C ARG A 290 5.67 23.19 -11.62
N HIS A 291 5.66 22.81 -10.34
CA HIS A 291 5.03 23.56 -9.26
C HIS A 291 6.01 24.01 -8.18
N SER A 292 7.26 23.56 -8.19
CA SER A 292 8.22 23.60 -7.09
C SER A 292 7.87 22.68 -5.92
N ALA A 293 8.85 22.21 -5.13
CA ALA A 293 8.61 21.31 -4.01
C ALA A 293 7.61 21.85 -2.97
N PRO A 294 7.69 23.15 -2.55
CA PRO A 294 6.72 23.66 -1.57
C PRO A 294 5.28 23.73 -2.07
N ALA A 295 5.05 23.93 -3.37
CA ALA A 295 3.73 24.13 -3.95
C ALA A 295 3.10 22.83 -4.49
N THR A 296 3.86 21.74 -4.64
CA THR A 296 3.35 20.44 -5.09
C THR A 296 2.35 19.88 -4.08
N VAL A 297 1.20 19.41 -4.57
CA VAL A 297 0.16 18.72 -3.80
C VAL A 297 -0.10 17.32 -4.37
N ALA A 298 -0.81 16.47 -3.63
CA ALA A 298 -1.01 15.07 -4.03
C ALA A 298 -1.74 14.90 -5.38
N SER A 299 -2.65 15.79 -5.75
CA SER A 299 -3.32 15.78 -7.05
C SER A 299 -2.35 16.02 -8.22
N ASP A 300 -1.29 16.82 -8.02
CA ASP A 300 -0.27 17.03 -9.05
C ASP A 300 0.51 15.74 -9.34
N LEU A 301 0.71 14.90 -8.31
CA LEU A 301 1.31 13.57 -8.47
C LEU A 301 0.44 12.69 -9.35
N VAL A 302 -0.88 12.64 -9.08
CA VAL A 302 -1.85 11.88 -9.88
C VAL A 302 -1.80 12.31 -11.35
N ASP A 303 -1.78 13.62 -11.59
CA ASP A 303 -1.78 14.18 -12.95
C ASP A 303 -0.43 13.95 -13.68
N ALA A 304 0.66 13.77 -12.92
CA ALA A 304 1.98 13.48 -13.47
C ALA A 304 2.22 12.00 -13.79
N VAL A 305 1.39 11.06 -13.32
CA VAL A 305 1.60 9.61 -13.52
C VAL A 305 1.72 9.24 -15.00
N GLY A 306 0.89 9.81 -15.87
CA GLY A 306 0.96 9.54 -17.31
C GLY A 306 2.32 9.92 -17.92
N GLN A 307 2.87 11.07 -17.50
CA GLN A 307 4.19 11.49 -17.93
C GLN A 307 5.30 10.62 -17.32
N ALA A 308 5.13 10.15 -16.08
CA ALA A 308 6.06 9.23 -15.44
C ALA A 308 6.18 7.92 -16.21
N PHE A 309 5.09 7.38 -16.74
CA PHE A 309 5.15 6.22 -17.64
C PHE A 309 5.96 6.49 -18.89
N LEU A 310 5.78 7.65 -19.54
CA LEU A 310 6.54 8.00 -20.74
C LEU A 310 8.04 8.12 -20.49
N HIS A 311 8.45 8.54 -19.28
CA HIS A 311 9.85 8.61 -18.88
C HIS A 311 10.44 7.24 -18.51
N LEU A 312 9.64 6.36 -17.89
CA LEU A 312 10.11 5.08 -17.36
C LEU A 312 10.04 3.94 -18.38
N LEU A 313 9.19 4.06 -19.40
CA LEU A 313 9.10 3.07 -20.47
C LEU A 313 10.02 3.46 -21.63
N PRO A 314 10.65 2.47 -22.29
CA PRO A 314 11.41 2.76 -23.51
C PRO A 314 10.50 3.36 -24.57
N PRO A 315 11.02 4.29 -25.43
CA PRO A 315 10.25 4.79 -26.55
C PRO A 315 9.82 3.63 -27.45
N HIS A 316 8.57 3.68 -27.89
CA HIS A 316 7.98 2.70 -28.81
C HIS A 316 8.55 2.81 -30.20
#